data_74f0d8bbe104ed2878a283f3f0f698b9
#
_entry.id   74f0d8bbe104ed2878a283f3f0f698b9
#
_cell.length_a   1.000
_cell.length_b   1.000
_cell.length_c   1.000
_cell.angle_alpha   90.00
_cell.angle_beta   90.00
_cell.angle_gamma   90.00
#
_symmetry.space_group_name_H-M   'P 1'
#
loop_
_entity.id
_entity.type
_entity.pdbx_description
1 polymer ?
#
loop_
_entity_poly.entity_id
_entity_poly.type
_entity_poly.pdbx_seq_one_letter_code
_entity_poly.pdbx_strand_id
1 'polypeptide(L)'
;VPSRTPPFQVSPSNPDVQEIQTMPGRRADMPYAPAMRVTGGADLLFISGATPSPLYHKHPHELHEHDHPNDIGEQTRRALAAIKSILDQEGLVWTDVVKVTKYVTDMRDMDGMVAVLRQAFGDWTPASTTVCVNQLSTPGARIEIDMIAAYRRA
;
A
#
# COMPACT_ATOMS: atom_id res chain seq x y z
N VAL A 1 -13.77 29.09 17.78
CA VAL A 1 -13.28 27.73 17.74
C VAL A 1 -11.77 27.82 17.81
N PRO A 2 -11.10 27.26 18.84
CA PRO A 2 -9.66 27.33 18.91
C PRO A 2 -9.07 26.66 17.67
N SER A 3 -8.15 27.37 17.01
CA SER A 3 -7.31 26.85 15.94
C SER A 3 -6.53 25.66 16.51
N ARG A 4 -7.03 24.45 16.28
CA ARG A 4 -6.25 23.25 16.52
C ARG A 4 -5.16 23.24 15.47
N THR A 5 -3.93 23.56 15.86
CA THR A 5 -2.77 23.16 15.07
C THR A 5 -2.84 21.65 14.99
N PRO A 6 -3.12 21.08 13.84
CA PRO A 6 -3.42 19.67 13.78
C PRO A 6 -2.14 18.87 13.98
N PRO A 7 -2.21 17.79 14.76
CA PRO A 7 -1.14 16.82 14.84
C PRO A 7 -1.20 15.89 13.61
N PHE A 8 -1.05 16.45 12.41
CA PHE A 8 -1.10 15.65 11.19
C PHE A 8 0.00 16.09 10.21
N GLN A 9 0.49 15.15 9.47
CA GLN A 9 1.38 15.38 8.36
C GLN A 9 0.54 15.48 7.07
N VAL A 10 0.79 16.53 6.32
CA VAL A 10 0.24 16.69 4.96
C VAL A 10 1.13 15.91 4.00
N SER A 11 0.54 15.24 3.01
CA SER A 11 1.31 14.59 1.97
C SER A 11 2.19 15.59 1.22
N PRO A 12 3.47 15.30 1.00
CA PRO A 12 4.36 16.18 0.24
C PRO A 12 3.95 16.34 -1.23
N SER A 13 3.21 15.38 -1.79
CA SER A 13 2.73 15.40 -3.18
C SER A 13 1.31 15.93 -3.33
N ASN A 14 0.51 15.92 -2.26
CA ASN A 14 -0.90 16.27 -2.34
C ASN A 14 -1.40 16.96 -1.06
N PRO A 15 -1.65 18.29 -1.08
CA PRO A 15 -2.09 19.02 0.10
C PRO A 15 -3.48 18.61 0.61
N ASP A 16 -4.29 17.93 -0.21
CA ASP A 16 -5.60 17.43 0.20
C ASP A 16 -5.53 16.13 1.01
N VAL A 17 -4.37 15.52 1.10
CA VAL A 17 -4.14 14.27 1.84
C VAL A 17 -3.40 14.57 3.13
N GLN A 18 -4.00 14.17 4.24
CA GLN A 18 -3.51 14.44 5.59
C GLN A 18 -3.50 13.17 6.43
N GLU A 19 -2.36 12.89 7.04
CA GLU A 19 -2.21 11.84 8.02
C GLU A 19 -2.77 12.29 9.36
N ILE A 20 -3.65 11.52 9.99
CA ILE A 20 -4.23 11.81 11.29
C ILE A 20 -3.55 10.96 12.36
N GLN A 21 -2.99 11.61 13.36
CA GLN A 21 -2.36 10.97 14.49
C GLN A 21 -3.11 11.29 15.79
N THR A 22 -3.44 10.26 16.56
CA THR A 22 -4.04 10.43 17.90
C THR A 22 -3.00 10.70 18.98
N MET A 23 -1.77 10.25 18.75
CA MET A 23 -0.59 10.49 19.60
C MET A 23 0.60 10.90 18.73
N PRO A 24 0.73 12.17 18.33
CA PRO A 24 1.75 12.62 17.38
C PRO A 24 3.18 12.29 17.77
N GLY A 25 3.50 12.33 19.06
CA GLY A 25 4.82 11.99 19.58
C GLY A 25 5.22 10.51 19.38
N ARG A 26 4.26 9.65 19.03
CA ARG A 26 4.47 8.21 18.77
C ARG A 26 4.36 7.82 17.30
N ARG A 27 4.30 8.80 16.42
CA ARG A 27 4.16 8.54 14.97
C ARG A 27 5.24 7.59 14.45
N ALA A 28 6.50 7.80 14.86
CA ALA A 28 7.63 6.99 14.39
C ALA A 28 7.60 5.53 14.86
N ASP A 29 6.81 5.22 15.90
CA ASP A 29 6.70 3.86 16.44
C ASP A 29 5.88 2.95 15.52
N MET A 30 5.03 3.54 14.66
CA MET A 30 4.04 2.79 13.89
C MET A 30 4.35 2.80 12.39
N PRO A 31 4.15 1.65 11.69
CA PRO A 31 4.31 1.58 10.24
C PRO A 31 3.04 1.99 9.47
N TYR A 32 2.07 2.63 10.14
CA TYR A 32 0.80 3.09 9.55
C TYR A 32 0.26 4.30 10.31
N ALA A 33 -0.54 5.12 9.63
CA ALA A 33 -1.34 6.14 10.29
C ALA A 33 -2.65 5.54 10.82
N PRO A 34 -3.15 5.99 11.99
CA PRO A 34 -4.48 5.60 12.48
C PRO A 34 -5.60 5.95 11.50
N ALA A 35 -5.48 7.05 10.79
CA ALA A 35 -6.41 7.47 9.76
C ALA A 35 -5.76 8.40 8.74
N MET A 36 -6.35 8.46 7.55
CA MET A 36 -6.04 9.44 6.51
C MET A 36 -7.29 10.28 6.25
N ARG A 37 -7.09 11.59 6.10
CA ARG A 37 -8.13 12.50 5.65
C ARG A 37 -7.84 12.93 4.22
N VAL A 38 -8.83 12.82 3.36
CA VAL A 38 -8.82 13.40 2.01
C VAL A 38 -9.82 14.53 2.00
N THR A 39 -9.38 15.74 1.63
CA THR A 39 -10.22 16.93 1.59
C THR A 39 -10.53 17.33 0.15
N GLY A 40 -11.61 18.05 -0.03
CA GLY A 40 -12.25 18.62 -1.19
C GLY A 40 -11.60 18.51 -2.56
N GLY A 41 -12.24 17.79 -3.48
CA GLY A 41 -11.92 17.85 -4.92
C GLY A 41 -10.81 16.90 -5.37
N ALA A 42 -10.29 16.05 -4.51
CA ALA A 42 -9.36 15.01 -4.91
C ALA A 42 -10.09 13.87 -5.66
N ASP A 43 -9.50 13.43 -6.76
CA ASP A 43 -9.89 12.18 -7.42
C ASP A 43 -9.34 10.98 -6.65
N LEU A 44 -10.00 9.85 -6.76
CA LEU A 44 -9.56 8.61 -6.14
C LEU A 44 -9.19 7.59 -7.21
N LEU A 45 -8.05 6.94 -7.01
CA LEU A 45 -7.62 5.78 -7.78
C LEU A 45 -7.74 4.53 -6.91
N PHE A 46 -8.60 3.61 -7.30
CA PHE A 46 -8.74 2.30 -6.68
C PHE A 46 -7.87 1.31 -7.42
N ILE A 47 -6.87 0.77 -6.75
CA ILE A 47 -5.90 -0.15 -7.34
C ILE A 47 -6.26 -1.56 -6.90
N SER A 48 -6.49 -2.43 -7.89
CA SER A 48 -6.80 -3.84 -7.66
C SER A 48 -5.69 -4.56 -6.92
N GLY A 49 -6.03 -5.69 -6.29
CA GLY A 49 -5.08 -6.55 -5.61
C GLY A 49 -3.94 -7.01 -6.54
N ALA A 50 -2.72 -6.77 -6.13
CA ALA A 50 -1.51 -7.23 -6.78
C ALA A 50 -0.87 -8.36 -5.97
N THR A 51 -0.64 -9.49 -6.61
CA THR A 51 0.11 -10.63 -6.11
C THR A 51 1.56 -10.57 -6.62
N PRO A 52 2.46 -11.49 -6.23
CA PRO A 52 3.78 -11.58 -6.83
C PRO A 52 3.78 -12.08 -8.29
N SER A 53 2.63 -12.48 -8.84
CA SER A 53 2.46 -12.81 -10.26
C SER A 53 2.52 -11.57 -11.15
N PRO A 54 2.80 -11.73 -12.45
CA PRO A 54 2.69 -10.63 -13.41
C PRO A 54 1.32 -9.97 -13.38
N LEU A 55 1.28 -8.64 -13.49
CA LEU A 55 0.03 -7.87 -13.53
C LEU A 55 -0.87 -8.32 -14.69
N TYR A 56 -0.27 -8.58 -15.85
CA TYR A 56 -0.95 -9.16 -17.01
C TYR A 56 -0.53 -10.61 -17.18
N HIS A 57 -1.48 -11.52 -17.19
CA HIS A 57 -1.30 -12.96 -17.26
C HIS A 57 -2.38 -13.60 -18.10
N LYS A 58 -2.18 -14.85 -18.47
CA LYS A 58 -3.13 -15.59 -19.33
C LYS A 58 -4.21 -16.31 -18.51
N HIS A 59 -5.31 -16.59 -19.14
CA HIS A 59 -6.34 -17.48 -18.65
C HIS A 59 -6.67 -18.55 -19.72
N PRO A 60 -6.40 -19.85 -19.49
CA PRO A 60 -5.79 -20.43 -18.28
C PRO A 60 -4.32 -19.98 -18.08
N HIS A 61 -3.89 -19.93 -16.82
CA HIS A 61 -2.55 -19.53 -16.46
C HIS A 61 -1.47 -20.46 -17.03
N GLU A 62 -0.33 -19.90 -17.37
CA GLU A 62 0.89 -20.67 -17.68
C GLU A 62 1.68 -20.97 -16.40
N LEU A 63 2.37 -22.12 -16.35
CA LEU A 63 3.06 -22.56 -15.14
C LEU A 63 4.08 -21.54 -14.59
N HIS A 64 4.78 -20.81 -15.47
CA HIS A 64 5.76 -19.82 -15.06
C HIS A 64 5.14 -18.59 -14.37
N GLU A 65 3.84 -18.33 -14.57
CA GLU A 65 3.11 -17.24 -13.91
C GLU A 65 2.87 -17.52 -12.42
N HIS A 66 3.07 -18.79 -12.01
CA HIS A 66 3.00 -19.25 -10.61
C HIS A 66 4.39 -19.51 -9.99
N ASP A 67 5.46 -19.13 -10.68
CA ASP A 67 6.82 -19.27 -10.17
C ASP A 67 7.13 -18.13 -9.19
N HIS A 68 6.83 -18.37 -7.92
CA HIS A 68 7.04 -17.41 -6.84
C HIS A 68 8.23 -17.80 -5.98
N PRO A 69 9.14 -16.85 -5.68
CA PRO A 69 10.21 -17.11 -4.73
C PRO A 69 9.64 -17.40 -3.34
N ASN A 70 10.33 -18.23 -2.58
CA ASN A 70 9.93 -18.55 -1.20
C ASN A 70 10.34 -17.46 -0.19
N ASP A 71 10.69 -16.28 -0.64
CA ASP A 71 11.05 -15.12 0.19
C ASP A 71 9.91 -14.11 0.18
N ILE A 72 9.35 -13.80 1.34
CA ILE A 72 8.22 -12.86 1.47
C ILE A 72 8.61 -11.44 1.06
N GLY A 73 9.84 -11.02 1.31
CA GLY A 73 10.33 -9.72 0.89
C GLY A 73 10.33 -9.60 -0.63
N GLU A 74 10.78 -10.64 -1.33
CA GLU A 74 10.79 -10.66 -2.79
C GLU A 74 9.36 -10.73 -3.37
N GLN A 75 8.47 -11.54 -2.78
CA GLN A 75 7.06 -11.55 -3.18
C GLN A 75 6.41 -10.18 -2.98
N THR A 76 6.72 -9.51 -1.87
CA THR A 76 6.22 -8.15 -1.59
C THR A 76 6.75 -7.14 -2.60
N ARG A 77 8.05 -7.20 -2.96
CA ARG A 77 8.63 -6.32 -3.99
C ARG A 77 7.96 -6.49 -5.35
N ARG A 78 7.66 -7.73 -5.75
CA ARG A 78 6.96 -8.00 -7.02
C ARG A 78 5.54 -7.43 -7.03
N ALA A 79 4.79 -7.61 -5.95
CA ALA A 79 3.46 -7.03 -5.81
C ALA A 79 3.51 -5.48 -5.84
N LEU A 80 4.47 -4.88 -5.13
CA LEU A 80 4.66 -3.43 -5.14
C LEU A 80 5.13 -2.91 -6.51
N ALA A 81 5.93 -3.66 -7.26
CA ALA A 81 6.34 -3.28 -8.61
C ALA A 81 5.13 -3.19 -9.56
N ALA A 82 4.18 -4.12 -9.46
CA ALA A 82 2.93 -4.06 -10.21
C ALA A 82 2.11 -2.82 -9.85
N ILE A 83 1.94 -2.52 -8.57
CA ILE A 83 1.24 -1.31 -8.10
C ILE A 83 1.98 -0.05 -8.56
N LYS A 84 3.31 -0.04 -8.46
CA LYS A 84 4.13 1.10 -8.89
C LYS A 84 3.95 1.42 -10.36
N SER A 85 3.85 0.41 -11.22
CA SER A 85 3.60 0.62 -12.65
C SER A 85 2.26 1.30 -12.91
N ILE A 86 1.24 1.04 -12.09
CA ILE A 86 -0.07 1.71 -12.18
C ILE A 86 0.04 3.16 -11.70
N LEU A 87 0.70 3.39 -10.57
CA LEU A 87 0.95 4.74 -10.06
C LEU A 87 1.73 5.58 -11.08
N ASP A 88 2.77 5.02 -11.70
CA ASP A 88 3.57 5.70 -12.72
C ASP A 88 2.76 6.08 -13.95
N GLN A 89 1.84 5.20 -14.39
CA GLN A 89 0.93 5.46 -15.51
C GLN A 89 0.05 6.69 -15.25
N GLU A 90 -0.37 6.89 -13.99
CA GLU A 90 -1.18 8.03 -13.57
C GLU A 90 -0.35 9.24 -13.11
N GLY A 91 0.97 9.16 -13.14
CA GLY A 91 1.86 10.20 -12.65
C GLY A 91 1.87 10.37 -11.14
N LEU A 92 1.50 9.31 -10.40
CA LEU A 92 1.38 9.30 -8.94
C LEU A 92 2.62 8.70 -8.28
N VAL A 93 2.78 9.01 -7.01
CA VAL A 93 3.87 8.52 -6.16
C VAL A 93 3.32 7.88 -4.88
N TRP A 94 4.18 7.21 -4.12
CA TRP A 94 3.76 6.51 -2.90
C TRP A 94 3.08 7.42 -1.87
N THR A 95 3.42 8.72 -1.85
CA THR A 95 2.81 9.68 -0.91
C THR A 95 1.39 10.11 -1.30
N ASP A 96 0.89 9.69 -2.46
CA ASP A 96 -0.53 9.85 -2.86
C ASP A 96 -1.38 8.69 -2.34
N VAL A 97 -0.77 7.59 -1.89
CA VAL A 97 -1.49 6.43 -1.35
C VAL A 97 -2.07 6.78 0.02
N VAL A 98 -3.37 6.59 0.19
CA VAL A 98 -4.10 6.90 1.43
C VAL A 98 -4.54 5.65 2.18
N LYS A 99 -4.68 4.51 1.50
CA LYS A 99 -5.08 3.24 2.09
C LYS A 99 -4.32 2.09 1.46
N VAL A 100 -3.88 1.16 2.32
CA VAL A 100 -3.27 -0.11 1.93
C VAL A 100 -4.01 -1.24 2.65
N THR A 101 -4.45 -2.24 1.92
CA THR A 101 -4.90 -3.51 2.49
C THR A 101 -3.93 -4.61 2.07
N LYS A 102 -3.52 -5.42 3.01
CA LYS A 102 -2.57 -6.51 2.80
C LYS A 102 -3.21 -7.81 3.24
N TYR A 103 -3.19 -8.78 2.35
CA TYR A 103 -3.66 -10.13 2.60
C TYR A 103 -2.44 -11.04 2.61
N VAL A 104 -2.23 -11.77 3.70
CA VAL A 104 -1.12 -12.71 3.85
C VAL A 104 -1.66 -14.09 4.18
N THR A 105 -0.95 -15.13 3.76
CA THR A 105 -1.34 -16.51 4.09
C THR A 105 -0.68 -17.01 5.38
N ASP A 106 0.29 -16.27 5.90
CA ASP A 106 0.98 -16.57 7.16
C ASP A 106 1.38 -15.27 7.88
N MET A 107 0.91 -15.08 9.11
CA MET A 107 1.25 -13.88 9.90
C MET A 107 2.71 -13.82 10.33
N ARG A 108 3.46 -14.93 10.24
CA ARG A 108 4.92 -14.92 10.47
C ARG A 108 5.69 -14.10 9.41
N ASP A 109 5.05 -13.82 8.30
CA ASP A 109 5.60 -13.00 7.20
C ASP A 109 5.56 -11.48 7.46
N MET A 110 4.92 -11.06 8.56
CA MET A 110 4.67 -9.62 8.84
C MET A 110 5.94 -8.78 8.81
N ASP A 111 6.99 -9.19 9.51
CA ASP A 111 8.20 -8.37 9.62
C ASP A 111 8.91 -8.21 8.28
N GLY A 112 9.02 -9.29 7.51
CA GLY A 112 9.63 -9.27 6.18
C GLY A 112 8.85 -8.41 5.19
N MET A 113 7.53 -8.50 5.21
CA MET A 113 6.64 -7.66 4.41
C MET A 113 6.75 -6.18 4.80
N VAL A 114 6.67 -5.87 6.11
CA VAL A 114 6.72 -4.48 6.61
C VAL A 114 8.05 -3.82 6.27
N ALA A 115 9.17 -4.55 6.33
CA ALA A 115 10.47 -4.02 5.95
C ALA A 115 10.50 -3.51 4.50
N VAL A 116 9.90 -4.26 3.58
CA VAL A 116 9.81 -3.87 2.16
C VAL A 116 8.85 -2.70 1.96
N LEU A 117 7.69 -2.70 2.63
CA LEU A 117 6.75 -1.59 2.57
C LEU A 117 7.38 -0.28 3.07
N ARG A 118 8.16 -0.32 4.16
CA ARG A 118 8.89 0.85 4.64
C ARG A 118 9.92 1.38 3.65
N GLN A 119 10.59 0.51 2.90
CA GLN A 119 11.49 0.93 1.82
C GLN A 119 10.75 1.68 0.71
N ALA A 120 9.54 1.23 0.35
CA ALA A 120 8.73 1.87 -0.68
C ALA A 120 8.13 3.21 -0.21
N PHE A 121 7.52 3.23 0.97
CA PHE A 121 6.81 4.41 1.47
C PHE A 121 7.72 5.45 2.15
N GLY A 122 8.93 5.05 2.60
CA GLY A 122 9.80 5.94 3.37
C GLY A 122 9.11 6.39 4.66
N ASP A 123 9.07 7.70 4.88
CA ASP A 123 8.42 8.30 6.05
C ASP A 123 6.89 8.47 5.91
N TRP A 124 6.34 8.16 4.75
CA TRP A 124 4.90 8.20 4.53
C TRP A 124 4.24 6.94 5.08
N THR A 125 3.15 7.09 5.81
CA THR A 125 2.45 5.98 6.47
C THR A 125 0.96 6.03 6.18
N PRO A 126 0.49 5.41 5.08
CA PRO A 126 -0.94 5.37 4.78
C PRO A 126 -1.72 4.58 5.84
N ALA A 127 -3.04 4.81 5.89
CA ALA A 127 -3.93 3.97 6.66
C ALA A 127 -3.82 2.51 6.17
N SER A 128 -3.67 1.56 7.08
CA SER A 128 -3.28 0.20 6.72
C SER A 128 -4.07 -0.85 7.49
N THR A 129 -4.37 -1.95 6.81
CA THR A 129 -4.98 -3.15 7.40
C THR A 129 -4.22 -4.38 6.91
N THR A 130 -4.01 -5.36 7.78
CA THR A 130 -3.46 -6.66 7.39
C THR A 130 -4.44 -7.76 7.84
N VAL A 131 -4.70 -8.69 6.94
CA VAL A 131 -5.59 -9.83 7.15
C VAL A 131 -4.85 -11.11 6.77
N CYS A 132 -4.97 -12.14 7.61
CA CYS A 132 -4.55 -13.49 7.26
C CYS A 132 -5.70 -14.22 6.56
N VAL A 133 -5.41 -14.81 5.41
CA VAL A 133 -6.37 -15.57 4.59
C VAL A 133 -5.84 -16.98 4.34
N ASN A 134 -6.72 -17.92 4.04
CA ASN A 134 -6.31 -19.29 3.78
C ASN A 134 -5.52 -19.45 2.48
N GLN A 135 -5.91 -18.74 1.44
CA GLN A 135 -5.32 -18.81 0.10
C GLN A 135 -5.49 -17.49 -0.63
N LEU A 136 -4.64 -17.25 -1.60
CA LEU A 136 -4.75 -16.19 -2.58
C LEU A 136 -5.06 -16.78 -3.96
N SER A 137 -5.41 -15.93 -4.91
CA SER A 137 -5.83 -16.34 -6.25
C SER A 137 -4.76 -17.11 -7.03
N THR A 138 -3.50 -16.97 -6.65
CA THR A 138 -2.35 -17.57 -7.33
C THR A 138 -1.67 -18.60 -6.41
N PRO A 139 -1.52 -19.87 -6.84
CA PRO A 139 -0.80 -20.87 -6.05
C PRO A 139 0.63 -20.42 -5.72
N GLY A 140 1.04 -20.59 -4.47
CA GLY A 140 2.37 -20.18 -3.99
C GLY A 140 2.52 -18.69 -3.64
N ALA A 141 1.54 -17.85 -3.99
CA ALA A 141 1.52 -16.48 -3.50
C ALA A 141 1.20 -16.46 -1.99
N ARG A 142 1.99 -15.70 -1.24
CA ARG A 142 1.83 -15.53 0.21
C ARG A 142 1.38 -14.13 0.58
N ILE A 143 1.33 -13.22 -0.37
CA ILE A 143 0.89 -11.84 -0.19
C ILE A 143 0.07 -11.35 -1.40
N GLU A 144 -0.94 -10.56 -1.11
CA GLU A 144 -1.66 -9.72 -2.05
C GLU A 144 -1.86 -8.35 -1.42
N ILE A 145 -1.78 -7.29 -2.22
CA ILE A 145 -1.88 -5.90 -1.75
C ILE A 145 -2.82 -5.15 -2.66
N ASP A 146 -3.84 -4.50 -2.10
CA ASP A 146 -4.61 -3.45 -2.78
C ASP A 146 -4.36 -2.08 -2.16
N MET A 147 -4.59 -1.03 -2.93
CA MET A 147 -4.38 0.35 -2.48
C MET A 147 -5.45 1.30 -3.01
N ILE A 148 -5.61 2.40 -2.28
CA ILE A 148 -6.35 3.57 -2.74
C ILE A 148 -5.39 4.75 -2.71
N ALA A 149 -5.27 5.46 -3.82
CA ALA A 149 -4.55 6.73 -3.90
C ALA A 149 -5.52 7.90 -4.12
N ALA A 150 -5.15 9.08 -3.65
CA ALA A 150 -5.90 10.30 -3.81
C ALA A 150 -5.01 11.37 -4.47
N TYR A 151 -5.51 12.04 -5.49
CA TYR A 151 -4.75 13.01 -6.28
C TYR A 151 -5.61 14.14 -6.82
N ARG A 152 -4.97 15.24 -7.21
CA ARG A 152 -5.63 16.30 -7.99
C ARG A 152 -5.23 16.17 -9.45
N ARG A 153 -6.22 16.22 -10.32
CA ARG A 153 -5.94 16.51 -11.73
C ARG A 153 -5.50 17.94 -11.88
N ALA A 154 -4.44 18.14 -12.63
CA ALA A 154 -3.99 19.46 -13.02
C ALA A 154 -5.03 20.15 -13.95
#